data_04dac7c5d04bafdea7d2c0fcab8befe8
#
_entry.id   04dac7c5d04bafdea7d2c0fcab8befe8
#
_cell.length_a   1.000
_cell.length_b   1.000
_cell.length_c   1.000
_cell.angle_alpha   90.00
_cell.angle_beta   90.00
_cell.angle_gamma   90.00
#
_symmetry.space_group_name_H-M   'P 1'
#
loop_
_entity.id
_entity.type
_entity.pdbx_description
1 polymer ?
#
loop_
_entity_poly.entity_id
_entity_poly.type
_entity_poly.pdbx_seq_one_letter_code
_entity_poly.pdbx_strand_id
1 'polypeptide(L)' 'VTAFDIVATILAVAAICYLLAALVRPERFS' A
#
# COMPACT_ATOMS: atom_id res chain seq x y z
N VAL A 1 5.82 -19.37 7.42
CA VAL A 1 6.13 -17.97 7.19
C VAL A 1 7.55 -17.84 6.71
N THR A 2 7.73 -17.33 5.52
CA THR A 2 9.06 -17.16 4.97
C THR A 2 9.29 -15.70 4.67
N ALA A 3 10.53 -15.37 4.31
CA ALA A 3 10.85 -14.00 3.97
C ALA A 3 9.99 -13.53 2.79
N PHE A 4 9.71 -14.44 1.89
CA PHE A 4 8.87 -14.12 0.75
C PHE A 4 7.48 -13.73 1.20
N ASP A 5 6.97 -14.43 2.19
CA ASP A 5 5.66 -14.14 2.73
C ASP A 5 5.61 -12.78 3.39
N ILE A 6 6.64 -12.46 4.14
CA ILE A 6 6.71 -11.19 4.83
C ILE A 6 6.74 -10.04 3.82
N VAL A 7 7.54 -10.18 2.79
CA VAL A 7 7.63 -9.14 1.78
C VAL A 7 6.29 -8.97 1.08
N ALA A 8 5.63 -10.06 0.76
CA ALA A 8 4.35 -9.98 0.09
C ALA A 8 3.32 -9.27 0.96
N THR A 9 3.33 -9.55 2.26
CA THR A 9 2.38 -8.91 3.16
C THR A 9 2.64 -7.40 3.23
N ILE A 10 3.89 -7.01 3.32
CA ILE A 10 4.24 -5.61 3.39
C ILE A 10 3.80 -4.89 2.12
N LEU A 11 4.03 -5.51 0.98
CA LEU A 11 3.63 -4.91 -0.28
C LEU A 11 2.12 -4.77 -0.38
N ALA A 12 1.39 -5.77 0.09
CA ALA A 12 -0.06 -5.73 0.05
C ALA A 12 -0.59 -4.60 0.92
N VAL A 13 -0.06 -4.46 2.13
CA VAL A 13 -0.50 -3.40 3.02
C VAL A 13 -0.17 -2.05 2.42
N ALA A 14 1.02 -1.92 1.85
CA ALA A 14 1.41 -0.66 1.25
C ALA A 14 0.48 -0.29 0.09
N ALA A 15 0.10 -1.28 -0.70
CA ALA A 15 -0.80 -1.01 -1.82
C ALA A 15 -2.16 -0.55 -1.33
N ILE A 16 -2.67 -1.18 -0.29
CA ILE A 16 -3.96 -0.80 0.26
C ILE A 16 -3.89 0.62 0.81
N CYS A 17 -2.84 0.94 1.54
CA CYS A 17 -2.69 2.28 2.08
C CYS A 17 -2.59 3.30 0.97
N TYR A 18 -1.90 2.96 -0.11
CA TYR A 18 -1.77 3.86 -1.22
C TYR A 18 -3.12 4.15 -1.85
N LEU A 19 -3.92 3.12 -2.04
CA LEU A 19 -5.24 3.31 -2.63
C LEU A 19 -6.14 4.14 -1.73
N LEU A 20 -6.08 3.88 -0.43
CA LEU A 20 -6.89 4.65 0.50
C LEU A 20 -6.48 6.12 0.49
N ALA A 21 -5.18 6.38 0.48
CA ALA A 21 -4.71 7.74 0.46
C ALA A 21 -5.16 8.44 -0.82
N ALA A 22 -5.16 7.73 -1.92
CA ALA A 22 -5.58 8.32 -3.18
C ALA A 22 -7.05 8.69 -3.15
N LEU A 23 -7.86 7.92 -2.43
CA LEU A 23 -9.27 8.23 -2.32
C LEU A 23 -9.52 9.41 -1.38
N VAL A 24 -8.79 9.44 -0.28
CA VAL A 24 -8.98 10.49 0.69
C VAL A 24 -8.35 11.79 0.22
N ARG A 25 -7.20 11.72 -0.42
CA ARG A 25 -6.54 12.91 -0.88
C ARG A 25 -6.15 12.74 -2.33
N PRO A 26 -7.06 12.91 -3.23
CA PRO A 26 -6.80 12.71 -4.64
C PRO A 26 -5.86 13.74 -5.22
N GLU A 27 -5.59 14.80 -4.53
CA GLU A 27 -4.75 15.78 -5.10
C GLU A 27 -3.34 15.68 -4.65
N ARG A 28 -2.83 14.52 -4.40
CA ARG A 28 -1.53 14.43 -3.87
C ARG A 28 -0.50 14.99 -4.82
N PHE A 29 -0.72 15.13 -6.02
CA PHE A 29 0.30 15.55 -6.88
C PHE A 29 0.06 16.78 -7.59
N SER A 30 -0.97 17.27 -7.64
CA SER A 30 -1.19 18.46 -8.36
C SER A 30 -1.14 19.64 -7.59
#